data_b0027a91f203b20c81ee05baaea3666d
#
_entry.id   b0027a91f203b20c81ee05baaea3666d
#
_cell.length_a   1.000
_cell.length_b   1.000
_cell.length_c   1.000
_cell.angle_alpha   90.00
_cell.angle_beta   90.00
_cell.angle_gamma   90.00
#
_symmetry.space_group_name_H-M   'P 1'
#
loop_
_entity.id
_entity.type
_entity.pdbx_description
1 polymer ?
#
loop_
_entity_poly.entity_id
_entity_poly.type
_entity_poly.pdbx_seq_one_letter_code
_entity_poly.pdbx_strand_id
1 'polypeptide(L)'
;MSGRHALVIGYGRSGRAAAAFIKRQGGTVRVVDRADTPELRAELERAGIAARLGGYGAQDLNGTDLVVVSPGVPWDEPLVETARQRGMEVTSEIDLFFRACPARIAGITGTNGKTTTTALTAEVLRAGGLQVMRGGNIGEPVLDRIEQLHAEDWVVLELSSFQLESIERPRLRIGVVLNVTPDHLDRHKSFERYVELKTRAVAFMESDDHAVLNVDDPTCAAMRSETRGRVIEFGLHHPVGNGVTTSDGWIMMADAGQPRRVMRTADVPLPGEHNLSNVMAAIGAGYAAGVDAERMAEAARRFKAVEHRLEPVGTFHGARWYNDSKATNPDSTYKALAAFREPIILIAGGRNKGIDLEPLARTIARRVTGLVTMGETGEELARRVRDAGLDRVERAADLGDAVRKAAALAPPGSVVLLSPAFTSYDMFSDYEDRGRRFKATVRAELGQ
;
A
#
# COMPACT_ATOMS: atom_id res chain seq x y z
N MET A 1 -7.11 -27.20 -11.72
CA MET A 1 -6.45 -27.69 -10.47
C MET A 1 -6.83 -29.14 -10.14
N SER A 2 -7.83 -29.71 -10.78
CA SER A 2 -8.29 -31.09 -10.52
C SER A 2 -7.15 -32.10 -10.64
N GLY A 3 -7.02 -32.98 -9.65
CA GLY A 3 -5.99 -34.01 -9.57
C GLY A 3 -4.58 -33.56 -9.23
N ARG A 4 -4.34 -32.25 -9.04
CA ARG A 4 -3.00 -31.74 -8.66
C ARG A 4 -2.77 -31.84 -7.14
N HIS A 5 -1.52 -32.10 -6.78
CA HIS A 5 -1.04 -32.14 -5.40
C HIS A 5 -0.24 -30.88 -5.10
N ALA A 6 -0.80 -29.96 -4.33
CA ALA A 6 -0.17 -28.69 -4.01
C ALA A 6 0.49 -28.70 -2.63
N LEU A 7 1.68 -28.09 -2.54
CA LEU A 7 2.34 -27.73 -1.31
C LEU A 7 2.22 -26.21 -1.10
N VAL A 8 1.57 -25.77 -0.03
CA VAL A 8 1.49 -24.38 0.37
C VAL A 8 2.57 -24.10 1.41
N ILE A 9 3.47 -23.17 1.13
CA ILE A 9 4.53 -22.72 2.04
C ILE A 9 4.08 -21.45 2.73
N GLY A 10 3.85 -21.53 4.05
CA GLY A 10 3.28 -20.46 4.87
C GLY A 10 1.75 -20.44 4.85
N TYR A 11 1.11 -20.56 6.02
CA TYR A 11 -0.34 -20.63 6.16
C TYR A 11 -0.92 -19.35 6.81
N GLY A 12 -0.42 -18.19 6.36
CA GLY A 12 -1.05 -16.90 6.62
C GLY A 12 -2.34 -16.70 5.80
N ARG A 13 -2.88 -15.48 5.76
CA ARG A 13 -4.13 -15.17 5.01
C ARG A 13 -4.09 -15.65 3.57
N SER A 14 -3.03 -15.33 2.82
CA SER A 14 -2.88 -15.75 1.41
C SER A 14 -2.71 -17.26 1.25
N GLY A 15 -1.98 -17.93 2.17
CA GLY A 15 -1.82 -19.39 2.14
C GLY A 15 -3.14 -20.12 2.38
N ARG A 16 -4.00 -19.60 3.29
CA ARG A 16 -5.35 -20.10 3.52
C ARG A 16 -6.23 -19.99 2.28
N ALA A 17 -6.23 -18.80 1.66
CA ALA A 17 -7.00 -18.54 0.45
C ALA A 17 -6.58 -19.45 -0.71
N ALA A 18 -5.27 -19.62 -0.93
CA ALA A 18 -4.74 -20.51 -1.94
C ALA A 18 -5.12 -21.98 -1.67
N ALA A 19 -4.97 -22.46 -0.44
CA ALA A 19 -5.35 -23.81 -0.06
C ALA A 19 -6.86 -24.08 -0.27
N ALA A 20 -7.70 -23.13 0.15
CA ALA A 20 -9.14 -23.22 -0.04
C ALA A 20 -9.52 -23.24 -1.54
N PHE A 21 -8.91 -22.35 -2.33
CA PHE A 21 -9.15 -22.29 -3.77
C PHE A 21 -8.75 -23.60 -4.46
N ILE A 22 -7.56 -24.14 -4.19
CA ILE A 22 -7.08 -25.39 -4.80
C ILE A 22 -8.01 -26.57 -4.45
N LYS A 23 -8.46 -26.66 -3.20
CA LYS A 23 -9.43 -27.69 -2.78
C LYS A 23 -10.75 -27.56 -3.50
N ARG A 24 -11.33 -26.33 -3.62
CA ARG A 24 -12.55 -26.09 -4.39
C ARG A 24 -12.40 -26.51 -5.87
N GLN A 25 -11.21 -26.36 -6.42
CA GLN A 25 -10.91 -26.76 -7.80
C GLN A 25 -10.55 -28.26 -7.95
N GLY A 26 -10.76 -29.08 -6.92
CA GLY A 26 -10.53 -30.53 -6.95
C GLY A 26 -9.08 -30.97 -6.81
N GLY A 27 -8.19 -30.09 -6.35
CA GLY A 27 -6.81 -30.43 -5.99
C GLY A 27 -6.69 -30.86 -4.53
N THR A 28 -5.57 -31.50 -4.18
CA THR A 28 -5.19 -31.80 -2.80
C THR A 28 -4.13 -30.83 -2.30
N VAL A 29 -4.14 -30.53 -1.00
CA VAL A 29 -3.24 -29.54 -0.40
C VAL A 29 -2.52 -30.16 0.80
N ARG A 30 -1.22 -29.92 0.87
CA ARG A 30 -0.40 -30.03 2.06
C ARG A 30 0.14 -28.64 2.42
N VAL A 31 0.39 -28.42 3.70
CA VAL A 31 0.92 -27.15 4.20
C VAL A 31 2.23 -27.37 4.93
N VAL A 32 3.17 -26.46 4.73
CA VAL A 32 4.36 -26.35 5.58
C VAL A 32 4.47 -24.94 6.13
N ASP A 33 4.80 -24.81 7.42
CA ASP A 33 4.98 -23.51 8.06
C ASP A 33 6.12 -23.59 9.10
N ARG A 34 6.85 -22.49 9.27
CA ARG A 34 7.84 -22.36 10.35
C ARG A 34 7.20 -22.17 11.72
N ALA A 35 6.02 -21.58 11.74
CA ALA A 35 5.23 -21.47 12.95
C ALA A 35 4.65 -22.84 13.34
N ASP A 36 4.61 -23.09 14.65
CA ASP A 36 3.99 -24.27 15.24
C ASP A 36 3.25 -23.84 16.50
N THR A 37 1.97 -23.52 16.33
CA THR A 37 1.10 -23.09 17.43
C THR A 37 -0.12 -24.00 17.53
N PRO A 38 -0.69 -24.16 18.75
CA PRO A 38 -1.89 -24.97 18.94
C PRO A 38 -3.07 -24.50 18.07
N GLU A 39 -3.22 -23.19 17.89
CA GLU A 39 -4.29 -22.59 17.08
C GLU A 39 -4.15 -22.96 15.61
N LEU A 40 -2.92 -22.90 15.06
CA LEU A 40 -2.61 -23.25 13.68
C LEU A 40 -2.85 -24.76 13.44
N ARG A 41 -2.45 -25.63 14.39
CA ARG A 41 -2.73 -27.07 14.32
C ARG A 41 -4.23 -27.35 14.28
N ALA A 42 -4.98 -26.80 15.22
CA ALA A 42 -6.43 -26.99 15.30
C ALA A 42 -7.16 -26.45 14.05
N GLU A 43 -6.66 -25.39 13.45
CA GLU A 43 -7.21 -24.83 12.22
C GLU A 43 -7.00 -25.77 11.02
N LEU A 44 -5.79 -26.28 10.84
CA LEU A 44 -5.44 -27.20 9.76
C LEU A 44 -6.18 -28.55 9.90
N GLU A 45 -6.33 -29.07 11.12
CA GLU A 45 -7.12 -30.26 11.40
C GLU A 45 -8.59 -30.06 11.01
N ARG A 46 -9.21 -28.94 11.42
CA ARG A 46 -10.58 -28.60 11.03
C ARG A 46 -10.76 -28.44 9.52
N ALA A 47 -9.74 -27.92 8.83
CA ALA A 47 -9.73 -27.78 7.38
C ALA A 47 -9.47 -29.12 6.66
N GLY A 48 -9.11 -30.20 7.37
CA GLY A 48 -8.71 -31.48 6.79
C GLY A 48 -7.49 -31.35 5.88
N ILE A 49 -6.47 -30.59 6.32
CA ILE A 49 -5.25 -30.32 5.57
C ILE A 49 -4.08 -30.92 6.31
N ALA A 50 -3.36 -31.84 5.66
CA ALA A 50 -2.12 -32.40 6.18
C ALA A 50 -1.03 -31.31 6.24
N ALA A 51 -0.35 -31.20 7.37
CA ALA A 51 0.65 -30.15 7.57
C ALA A 51 1.90 -30.64 8.28
N ARG A 52 3.02 -30.00 7.98
CA ARG A 52 4.25 -30.04 8.76
C ARG A 52 4.57 -28.65 9.29
N LEU A 53 4.62 -28.51 10.60
CA LEU A 53 4.83 -27.26 11.33
C LEU A 53 6.18 -27.29 12.08
N GLY A 54 6.70 -26.09 12.40
CA GLY A 54 7.98 -25.94 13.10
C GLY A 54 9.22 -26.07 12.22
N GLY A 55 9.03 -26.15 10.88
CA GLY A 55 10.11 -26.23 9.89
C GLY A 55 9.78 -27.17 8.75
N TYR A 56 10.53 -27.04 7.67
CA TYR A 56 10.33 -27.81 6.44
C TYR A 56 11.64 -27.99 5.68
N GLY A 57 11.66 -28.91 4.71
CA GLY A 57 12.84 -29.19 3.90
C GLY A 57 12.50 -29.88 2.58
N ALA A 58 13.53 -30.25 1.80
CA ALA A 58 13.39 -30.77 0.44
C ALA A 58 12.53 -32.05 0.32
N GLN A 59 12.38 -32.82 1.40
CA GLN A 59 11.51 -34.00 1.46
C GLN A 59 10.03 -33.65 1.35
N ASP A 60 9.63 -32.42 1.74
CA ASP A 60 8.25 -31.97 1.68
C ASP A 60 7.77 -31.72 0.24
N LEU A 61 8.69 -31.64 -0.72
CA LEU A 61 8.37 -31.55 -2.15
C LEU A 61 7.96 -32.91 -2.76
N ASN A 62 8.19 -34.02 -2.09
CA ASN A 62 7.89 -35.33 -2.66
C ASN A 62 6.38 -35.53 -2.86
N GLY A 63 5.99 -35.96 -4.06
CA GLY A 63 4.58 -36.12 -4.45
C GLY A 63 3.82 -34.80 -4.59
N THR A 64 4.51 -33.70 -4.91
CA THR A 64 3.96 -32.37 -5.15
C THR A 64 4.09 -32.02 -6.63
N ASP A 65 3.05 -31.45 -7.22
CA ASP A 65 3.03 -30.96 -8.61
C ASP A 65 3.08 -29.43 -8.66
N LEU A 66 2.66 -28.77 -7.59
CA LEU A 66 2.50 -27.32 -7.50
C LEU A 66 2.98 -26.83 -6.15
N VAL A 67 3.85 -25.83 -6.14
CA VAL A 67 4.30 -25.16 -4.94
C VAL A 67 3.72 -23.76 -4.90
N VAL A 68 2.95 -23.45 -3.85
CA VAL A 68 2.33 -22.12 -3.64
C VAL A 68 3.04 -21.42 -2.50
N VAL A 69 3.65 -20.27 -2.79
CA VAL A 69 4.45 -19.52 -1.84
C VAL A 69 3.65 -18.33 -1.31
N SER A 70 3.47 -18.25 0.01
CA SER A 70 2.82 -17.10 0.66
C SER A 70 3.73 -15.86 0.65
N PRO A 71 3.19 -14.62 0.57
CA PRO A 71 3.98 -13.39 0.45
C PRO A 71 4.99 -13.14 1.59
N GLY A 72 4.76 -13.71 2.77
CA GLY A 72 5.67 -13.65 3.91
C GLY A 72 6.90 -14.56 3.79
N VAL A 73 6.89 -15.51 2.86
CA VAL A 73 8.01 -16.42 2.57
C VAL A 73 8.87 -15.79 1.48
N PRO A 74 10.20 -15.70 1.67
CA PRO A 74 11.10 -15.20 0.64
C PRO A 74 10.98 -16.00 -0.66
N TRP A 75 10.97 -15.29 -1.81
CA TRP A 75 10.86 -15.93 -3.12
C TRP A 75 12.12 -16.72 -3.49
N ASP A 76 13.25 -16.42 -2.81
CA ASP A 76 14.54 -17.12 -2.82
C ASP A 76 14.73 -18.09 -1.62
N GLU A 77 13.64 -18.51 -0.97
CA GLU A 77 13.68 -19.54 0.07
C GLU A 77 14.29 -20.85 -0.47
N PRO A 78 15.22 -21.53 0.25
CA PRO A 78 15.87 -22.74 -0.23
C PRO A 78 14.93 -23.85 -0.71
N LEU A 79 13.76 -24.00 -0.08
CA LEU A 79 12.75 -24.98 -0.51
C LEU A 79 12.14 -24.58 -1.86
N VAL A 80 11.90 -23.29 -2.08
CA VAL A 80 11.36 -22.75 -3.34
C VAL A 80 12.38 -22.91 -4.47
N GLU A 81 13.66 -22.62 -4.21
CA GLU A 81 14.73 -22.83 -5.18
C GLU A 81 14.89 -24.32 -5.52
N THR A 82 14.81 -25.22 -4.54
CA THR A 82 14.84 -26.67 -4.77
C THR A 82 13.68 -27.13 -5.63
N ALA A 83 12.49 -26.57 -5.44
CA ALA A 83 11.31 -26.87 -6.27
C ALA A 83 11.55 -26.46 -7.73
N ARG A 84 12.08 -25.26 -7.98
CA ARG A 84 12.43 -24.80 -9.34
C ARG A 84 13.50 -25.67 -10.01
N GLN A 85 14.55 -26.04 -9.26
CA GLN A 85 15.61 -26.95 -9.76
C GLN A 85 15.06 -28.31 -10.13
N ARG A 86 14.01 -28.80 -9.49
CA ARG A 86 13.30 -30.03 -9.83
C ARG A 86 12.29 -29.86 -10.98
N GLY A 87 12.18 -28.65 -11.58
CA GLY A 87 11.23 -28.35 -12.65
C GLY A 87 9.79 -28.32 -12.20
N MET A 88 9.54 -28.12 -10.89
CA MET A 88 8.19 -28.02 -10.34
C MET A 88 7.60 -26.63 -10.62
N GLU A 89 6.30 -26.57 -10.81
CA GLU A 89 5.61 -25.29 -10.93
C GLU A 89 5.57 -24.58 -9.58
N VAL A 90 6.05 -23.32 -9.56
CA VAL A 90 6.05 -22.46 -8.37
C VAL A 90 5.18 -21.24 -8.65
N THR A 91 4.21 -20.99 -7.80
CA THR A 91 3.22 -19.93 -7.94
C THR A 91 2.95 -19.23 -6.59
N SER A 92 2.05 -18.26 -6.59
CA SER A 92 1.57 -17.57 -5.39
C SER A 92 0.05 -17.45 -5.43
N GLU A 93 -0.55 -17.04 -4.31
CA GLU A 93 -2.00 -16.78 -4.24
C GLU A 93 -2.43 -15.75 -5.29
N ILE A 94 -1.68 -14.66 -5.40
CA ILE A 94 -2.01 -13.59 -6.35
C ILE A 94 -1.81 -14.05 -7.81
N ASP A 95 -0.83 -14.89 -8.10
CA ASP A 95 -0.64 -15.44 -9.45
C ASP A 95 -1.77 -16.43 -9.81
N LEU A 96 -2.20 -17.26 -8.86
CA LEU A 96 -3.41 -18.10 -9.05
C LEU A 96 -4.65 -17.25 -9.35
N PHE A 97 -4.78 -16.10 -8.67
CA PHE A 97 -5.86 -15.16 -8.96
C PHE A 97 -5.75 -14.61 -10.39
N PHE A 98 -4.59 -14.14 -10.83
CA PHE A 98 -4.39 -13.61 -12.19
C PHE A 98 -4.72 -14.63 -13.27
N ARG A 99 -4.37 -15.90 -13.05
CA ARG A 99 -4.65 -16.99 -13.99
C ARG A 99 -6.13 -17.36 -14.07
N ALA A 100 -6.87 -17.19 -13.00
CA ALA A 100 -8.28 -17.63 -12.89
C ALA A 100 -9.29 -16.47 -13.00
N CYS A 101 -8.86 -15.22 -12.88
CA CYS A 101 -9.74 -14.06 -12.87
C CYS A 101 -10.36 -13.81 -14.25
N PRO A 102 -11.70 -13.85 -14.38
CA PRO A 102 -12.37 -13.53 -15.64
C PRO A 102 -12.46 -12.01 -15.89
N ALA A 103 -12.39 -11.21 -14.83
CA ALA A 103 -12.63 -9.77 -14.83
C ALA A 103 -11.45 -8.96 -15.37
N ARG A 104 -11.71 -7.70 -15.71
CA ARG A 104 -10.67 -6.73 -16.07
C ARG A 104 -9.91 -6.27 -14.83
N ILE A 105 -8.58 -6.22 -14.89
CA ILE A 105 -7.76 -5.87 -13.73
C ILE A 105 -7.11 -4.50 -13.95
N ALA A 106 -7.30 -3.60 -12.98
CA ALA A 106 -6.52 -2.37 -12.81
C ALA A 106 -5.55 -2.58 -11.65
N GLY A 107 -4.24 -2.55 -11.92
CA GLY A 107 -3.19 -2.77 -10.93
C GLY A 107 -2.48 -1.47 -10.58
N ILE A 108 -2.39 -1.14 -9.31
CA ILE A 108 -1.73 0.06 -8.80
C ILE A 108 -0.48 -0.32 -8.02
N THR A 109 0.68 0.16 -8.47
CA THR A 109 1.95 -0.01 -7.78
C THR A 109 2.67 1.32 -7.57
N GLY A 110 3.74 1.28 -6.84
CA GLY A 110 4.61 2.40 -6.49
C GLY A 110 5.27 2.16 -5.14
N THR A 111 6.21 2.99 -4.75
CA THR A 111 6.75 2.95 -3.38
C THR A 111 5.68 3.46 -2.41
N ASN A 112 5.08 4.61 -2.70
CA ASN A 112 4.08 5.27 -1.88
C ASN A 112 2.80 5.58 -2.66
N GLY A 113 1.69 5.87 -1.93
CA GLY A 113 0.41 6.27 -2.53
C GLY A 113 -0.50 5.12 -2.96
N LYS A 114 -0.01 3.89 -3.05
CA LYS A 114 -0.76 2.71 -3.54
C LYS A 114 -2.16 2.58 -2.96
N THR A 115 -2.28 2.52 -1.64
CA THR A 115 -3.56 2.27 -0.95
C THR A 115 -4.60 3.36 -1.24
N THR A 116 -4.17 4.63 -1.20
CA THR A 116 -5.03 5.78 -1.49
C THR A 116 -5.50 5.74 -2.94
N THR A 117 -4.56 5.54 -3.88
CA THR A 117 -4.88 5.50 -5.31
C THR A 117 -5.75 4.29 -5.66
N THR A 118 -5.49 3.10 -5.07
CA THR A 118 -6.32 1.92 -5.26
C THR A 118 -7.76 2.16 -4.79
N ALA A 119 -7.92 2.75 -3.60
CA ALA A 119 -9.24 3.07 -3.07
C ALA A 119 -9.96 4.10 -3.94
N LEU A 120 -9.27 5.18 -4.31
CA LEU A 120 -9.85 6.24 -5.13
C LEU A 120 -10.17 5.76 -6.55
N THR A 121 -9.30 4.97 -7.18
CA THR A 121 -9.57 4.37 -8.49
C THR A 121 -10.83 3.50 -8.44
N ALA A 122 -11.01 2.70 -7.37
CA ALA A 122 -12.23 1.91 -7.21
C ALA A 122 -13.49 2.79 -7.12
N GLU A 123 -13.44 3.91 -6.37
CA GLU A 123 -14.57 4.85 -6.29
C GLU A 123 -14.84 5.56 -7.63
N VAL A 124 -13.79 5.95 -8.35
CA VAL A 124 -13.91 6.55 -9.69
C VAL A 124 -14.59 5.59 -10.68
N LEU A 125 -14.16 4.33 -10.70
CA LEU A 125 -14.76 3.34 -11.58
C LEU A 125 -16.22 3.04 -11.20
N ARG A 126 -16.56 2.96 -9.90
CA ARG A 126 -17.94 2.83 -9.43
C ARG A 126 -18.82 4.00 -9.81
N ALA A 127 -18.30 5.22 -9.71
CA ALA A 127 -19.01 6.42 -10.16
C ALA A 127 -19.30 6.38 -11.66
N GLY A 128 -18.46 5.69 -12.44
CA GLY A 128 -18.68 5.35 -13.84
C GLY A 128 -19.79 4.33 -14.08
N GLY A 129 -20.38 3.75 -13.03
CA GLY A 129 -21.40 2.69 -13.14
C GLY A 129 -20.84 1.28 -13.29
N LEU A 130 -19.53 1.09 -13.08
CA LEU A 130 -18.86 -0.21 -13.20
C LEU A 130 -18.96 -1.00 -11.89
N GLN A 131 -19.09 -2.33 -11.99
CA GLN A 131 -18.98 -3.21 -10.85
C GLN A 131 -17.51 -3.39 -10.49
N VAL A 132 -17.14 -3.12 -9.23
CA VAL A 132 -15.73 -3.05 -8.83
C VAL A 132 -15.47 -3.81 -7.53
N MET A 133 -14.61 -4.82 -7.61
CA MET A 133 -13.95 -5.44 -6.46
C MET A 133 -12.62 -4.72 -6.19
N ARG A 134 -12.29 -4.49 -4.92
CA ARG A 134 -11.00 -3.94 -4.49
C ARG A 134 -10.26 -4.95 -3.62
N GLY A 135 -8.93 -5.06 -3.81
CA GLY A 135 -8.11 -5.95 -3.01
C GLY A 135 -6.61 -5.88 -3.34
N GLY A 136 -5.93 -7.02 -3.24
CA GLY A 136 -4.49 -7.16 -3.46
C GLY A 136 -3.70 -7.15 -2.16
N ASN A 137 -2.68 -6.29 -2.05
CA ASN A 137 -1.84 -6.15 -0.84
C ASN A 137 -2.57 -5.50 0.36
N ILE A 138 -3.87 -5.33 0.27
CA ILE A 138 -4.75 -4.74 1.28
C ILE A 138 -6.03 -5.57 1.44
N GLY A 139 -6.56 -5.62 2.65
CA GLY A 139 -7.83 -6.28 2.94
C GLY A 139 -7.75 -7.81 2.91
N GLU A 140 -8.85 -8.41 2.49
CA GLU A 140 -8.96 -9.86 2.34
C GLU A 140 -8.33 -10.35 1.03
N PRO A 141 -7.83 -11.60 0.97
CA PRO A 141 -7.32 -12.18 -0.25
C PRO A 141 -8.37 -12.19 -1.37
N VAL A 142 -7.98 -11.70 -2.55
CA VAL A 142 -8.91 -11.58 -3.68
C VAL A 142 -9.35 -12.94 -4.22
N LEU A 143 -8.53 -13.96 -4.04
CA LEU A 143 -8.80 -15.32 -4.47
C LEU A 143 -10.01 -15.96 -3.77
N ASP A 144 -10.34 -15.53 -2.54
CA ASP A 144 -11.51 -16.00 -1.81
C ASP A 144 -12.84 -15.54 -2.42
N ARG A 145 -12.79 -14.48 -3.23
CA ARG A 145 -13.96 -13.85 -3.85
C ARG A 145 -14.03 -14.04 -5.36
N ILE A 146 -13.16 -14.86 -5.94
CA ILE A 146 -13.02 -15.00 -7.40
C ILE A 146 -14.30 -15.51 -8.08
N GLU A 147 -15.09 -16.36 -7.40
CA GLU A 147 -16.34 -16.89 -7.91
C GLU A 147 -17.47 -15.86 -8.02
N GLN A 148 -17.30 -14.67 -7.43
CA GLN A 148 -18.22 -13.55 -7.52
C GLN A 148 -17.95 -12.64 -8.73
N LEU A 149 -16.90 -12.92 -9.51
CA LEU A 149 -16.42 -12.05 -10.58
C LEU A 149 -16.92 -12.54 -11.95
N HIS A 150 -17.34 -11.58 -12.77
CA HIS A 150 -17.75 -11.79 -14.16
C HIS A 150 -16.82 -11.03 -15.11
N ALA A 151 -16.87 -11.33 -16.40
CA ALA A 151 -15.95 -10.77 -17.41
C ALA A 151 -16.09 -9.26 -17.61
N GLU A 152 -17.27 -8.71 -17.34
CA GLU A 152 -17.56 -7.27 -17.40
C GLU A 152 -17.12 -6.49 -16.16
N ASP A 153 -16.84 -7.17 -15.04
CA ASP A 153 -16.44 -6.55 -13.80
C ASP A 153 -15.00 -5.99 -13.86
N TRP A 154 -14.70 -5.15 -12.88
CA TRP A 154 -13.37 -4.64 -12.64
C TRP A 154 -12.83 -5.10 -11.29
N VAL A 155 -11.55 -5.42 -11.27
CA VAL A 155 -10.82 -5.67 -10.04
C VAL A 155 -9.70 -4.63 -9.93
N VAL A 156 -9.73 -3.82 -8.88
CA VAL A 156 -8.71 -2.81 -8.61
C VAL A 156 -7.78 -3.33 -7.52
N LEU A 157 -6.53 -3.61 -7.89
CA LEU A 157 -5.54 -4.25 -7.04
C LEU A 157 -4.44 -3.29 -6.60
N GLU A 158 -4.19 -3.23 -5.29
CA GLU A 158 -2.90 -2.78 -4.80
C GLU A 158 -1.86 -3.87 -5.03
N LEU A 159 -0.78 -3.58 -5.76
CA LEU A 159 0.29 -4.53 -6.06
C LEU A 159 1.61 -4.10 -5.43
N SER A 160 2.12 -4.91 -4.49
CA SER A 160 3.47 -4.77 -3.95
C SER A 160 4.52 -5.30 -4.93
N SER A 161 5.81 -4.94 -4.72
CA SER A 161 6.92 -5.51 -5.49
C SER A 161 7.05 -7.03 -5.29
N PHE A 162 6.74 -7.51 -4.07
CA PHE A 162 6.74 -8.95 -3.77
C PHE A 162 5.67 -9.72 -4.54
N GLN A 163 4.49 -9.15 -4.70
CA GLN A 163 3.43 -9.74 -5.51
C GLN A 163 3.80 -9.71 -7.00
N LEU A 164 4.30 -8.58 -7.49
CA LEU A 164 4.76 -8.47 -8.89
C LEU A 164 5.92 -9.43 -9.19
N GLU A 165 6.79 -9.75 -8.23
CA GLU A 165 7.82 -10.76 -8.36
C GLU A 165 7.24 -12.17 -8.58
N SER A 166 6.14 -12.49 -7.92
CA SER A 166 5.54 -13.81 -7.88
C SER A 166 4.50 -14.08 -8.96
N ILE A 167 4.00 -13.05 -9.66
CA ILE A 167 3.05 -13.22 -10.77
C ILE A 167 3.83 -13.53 -12.04
N GLU A 168 3.54 -14.62 -12.70
CA GLU A 168 4.24 -15.04 -13.94
C GLU A 168 4.03 -14.01 -15.06
N ARG A 169 2.78 -13.66 -15.34
CA ARG A 169 2.41 -12.68 -16.35
C ARG A 169 1.31 -11.74 -15.81
N PRO A 170 1.67 -10.63 -15.16
CA PRO A 170 0.70 -9.67 -14.62
C PRO A 170 0.03 -8.88 -15.76
N ARG A 171 -0.92 -9.52 -16.43
CA ARG A 171 -1.69 -8.86 -17.49
C ARG A 171 -2.73 -7.95 -16.88
N LEU A 172 -2.45 -6.65 -16.93
CA LEU A 172 -3.31 -5.60 -16.44
C LEU A 172 -3.98 -4.88 -17.62
N ARG A 173 -5.28 -4.67 -17.52
CA ARG A 173 -6.01 -3.80 -18.46
C ARG A 173 -5.63 -2.32 -18.25
N ILE A 174 -5.36 -1.96 -16.99
CA ILE A 174 -4.82 -0.65 -16.58
C ILE A 174 -3.72 -0.89 -15.56
N GLY A 175 -2.50 -0.43 -15.83
CA GLY A 175 -1.38 -0.46 -14.90
C GLY A 175 -0.99 0.96 -14.50
N VAL A 176 -0.99 1.23 -13.20
CA VAL A 176 -0.64 2.53 -12.65
C VAL A 176 0.67 2.44 -11.89
N VAL A 177 1.66 3.25 -12.25
CA VAL A 177 2.92 3.36 -11.51
C VAL A 177 3.08 4.77 -10.96
N LEU A 178 3.04 4.88 -9.62
CA LEU A 178 2.94 6.17 -8.94
C LEU A 178 4.28 6.84 -8.71
N ASN A 179 5.26 6.09 -8.25
CA ASN A 179 6.61 6.54 -7.92
C ASN A 179 7.50 5.36 -7.60
N VAL A 180 8.82 5.50 -7.82
CA VAL A 180 9.80 4.48 -7.46
C VAL A 180 10.98 5.14 -6.75
N THR A 181 11.03 5.00 -5.43
CA THR A 181 12.14 5.44 -4.58
C THR A 181 12.72 4.25 -3.82
N PRO A 182 14.00 4.24 -3.44
CA PRO A 182 14.62 3.10 -2.76
C PRO A 182 13.81 2.64 -1.55
N ASP A 183 13.42 1.36 -1.55
CA ASP A 183 12.68 0.70 -0.45
C ASP A 183 12.92 -0.81 -0.54
N HIS A 184 12.84 -1.52 0.59
CA HIS A 184 13.00 -2.97 0.66
C HIS A 184 14.29 -3.52 0.01
N LEU A 185 15.41 -2.77 0.05
CA LEU A 185 16.69 -3.17 -0.55
C LEU A 185 17.33 -4.35 0.18
N ASP A 186 17.04 -4.54 1.45
CA ASP A 186 17.37 -5.74 2.22
C ASP A 186 16.84 -7.01 1.54
N ARG A 187 15.65 -6.92 0.95
CA ARG A 187 14.94 -8.03 0.29
C ARG A 187 15.26 -8.13 -1.22
N HIS A 188 15.24 -7.00 -1.95
CA HIS A 188 15.43 -7.00 -3.41
C HIS A 188 16.90 -6.89 -3.84
N LYS A 189 17.83 -6.65 -2.89
CA LYS A 189 19.30 -6.57 -3.07
C LYS A 189 19.77 -5.33 -3.82
N SER A 190 19.01 -4.79 -4.79
CA SER A 190 19.36 -3.57 -5.51
C SER A 190 18.14 -2.72 -5.86
N PHE A 191 18.38 -1.43 -6.15
CA PHE A 191 17.33 -0.53 -6.61
C PHE A 191 16.86 -0.89 -8.02
N GLU A 192 17.76 -1.31 -8.89
CA GLU A 192 17.47 -1.74 -10.26
C GLU A 192 16.50 -2.93 -10.27
N ARG A 193 16.73 -3.91 -9.38
CA ARG A 193 15.80 -5.04 -9.23
C ARG A 193 14.43 -4.59 -8.74
N TYR A 194 14.38 -3.63 -7.81
CA TYR A 194 13.12 -3.07 -7.32
C TYR A 194 12.36 -2.33 -8.43
N VAL A 195 13.06 -1.57 -9.28
CA VAL A 195 12.51 -0.91 -10.48
C VAL A 195 11.97 -1.95 -11.46
N GLU A 196 12.78 -2.96 -11.82
CA GLU A 196 12.38 -4.05 -12.71
C GLU A 196 11.07 -4.70 -12.27
N LEU A 197 10.95 -5.03 -10.97
CA LEU A 197 9.74 -5.64 -10.43
C LEU A 197 8.52 -4.75 -10.58
N LYS A 198 8.64 -3.43 -10.37
CA LYS A 198 7.52 -2.50 -10.56
C LYS A 198 7.17 -2.28 -12.03
N THR A 199 8.16 -2.30 -12.91
CA THR A 199 7.96 -2.22 -14.37
C THR A 199 7.08 -3.36 -14.89
N ARG A 200 7.08 -4.51 -14.22
CA ARG A 200 6.18 -5.62 -14.59
C ARG A 200 4.70 -5.26 -14.61
N ALA A 201 4.29 -4.22 -13.88
CA ALA A 201 2.91 -3.72 -13.91
C ALA A 201 2.50 -3.16 -15.29
N VAL A 202 3.45 -2.86 -16.16
CA VAL A 202 3.18 -2.32 -17.51
C VAL A 202 3.85 -3.13 -18.64
N ALA A 203 4.83 -3.97 -18.31
CA ALA A 203 5.64 -4.69 -19.31
C ALA A 203 4.88 -5.78 -20.10
N PHE A 204 3.78 -6.30 -19.57
CA PHE A 204 2.99 -7.36 -20.19
C PHE A 204 1.70 -6.87 -20.87
N MET A 205 1.60 -5.56 -21.06
CA MET A 205 0.47 -4.91 -21.71
C MET A 205 0.47 -5.11 -23.23
N GLU A 206 -0.72 -5.13 -23.78
CA GLU A 206 -0.96 -5.12 -25.21
C GLU A 206 -1.48 -3.75 -25.68
N SER A 207 -1.61 -3.53 -26.98
CA SER A 207 -1.92 -2.22 -27.58
C SER A 207 -3.27 -1.61 -27.17
N ASP A 208 -4.17 -2.40 -26.62
CA ASP A 208 -5.48 -1.98 -26.12
C ASP A 208 -5.53 -1.80 -24.60
N ASP A 209 -4.43 -2.11 -23.89
CA ASP A 209 -4.25 -1.85 -22.46
C ASP A 209 -3.69 -0.43 -22.22
N HIS A 210 -3.73 0.05 -20.96
CA HIS A 210 -3.33 1.41 -20.63
C HIS A 210 -2.32 1.45 -19.47
N ALA A 211 -1.18 2.10 -19.71
CA ALA A 211 -0.17 2.40 -18.71
C ALA A 211 -0.33 3.84 -18.22
N VAL A 212 -0.65 4.02 -16.93
CA VAL A 212 -0.78 5.33 -16.29
C VAL A 212 0.52 5.62 -15.52
N LEU A 213 1.34 6.55 -16.02
CA LEU A 213 2.71 6.77 -15.57
C LEU A 213 2.92 8.19 -15.03
N ASN A 214 3.60 8.28 -13.89
CA ASN A 214 4.00 9.55 -13.30
C ASN A 214 5.23 10.13 -14.02
N VAL A 215 5.08 11.27 -14.69
CA VAL A 215 6.20 11.95 -15.37
C VAL A 215 7.03 12.85 -14.45
N ASP A 216 6.56 13.13 -13.22
CA ASP A 216 7.36 13.82 -12.20
C ASP A 216 8.40 12.89 -11.57
N ASP A 217 8.26 11.58 -11.73
CA ASP A 217 9.25 10.57 -11.33
C ASP A 217 9.99 10.03 -12.56
N PRO A 218 11.29 10.34 -12.72
CA PRO A 218 12.07 9.93 -13.89
C PRO A 218 12.09 8.41 -14.12
N THR A 219 12.07 7.63 -13.05
CA THR A 219 12.04 6.17 -13.12
C THR A 219 10.71 5.66 -13.70
N CYS A 220 9.59 6.26 -13.26
CA CYS A 220 8.27 5.96 -13.82
C CYS A 220 8.13 6.41 -15.27
N ALA A 221 8.63 7.61 -15.60
CA ALA A 221 8.60 8.15 -16.95
C ALA A 221 9.35 7.25 -17.96
N ALA A 222 10.51 6.68 -17.53
CA ALA A 222 11.30 5.76 -18.35
C ALA A 222 10.55 4.46 -18.69
N MET A 223 9.57 4.03 -17.89
CA MET A 223 8.78 2.82 -18.15
C MET A 223 7.90 2.91 -19.40
N ARG A 224 7.79 4.10 -20.01
CA ARG A 224 7.12 4.29 -21.30
C ARG A 224 7.70 3.37 -22.39
N SER A 225 9.01 3.14 -22.40
CA SER A 225 9.67 2.26 -23.37
C SER A 225 9.47 0.76 -23.10
N GLU A 226 9.00 0.41 -21.91
CA GLU A 226 8.83 -0.95 -21.46
C GLU A 226 7.41 -1.51 -21.72
N THR A 227 6.49 -0.69 -22.22
CA THR A 227 5.10 -1.10 -22.45
C THR A 227 4.70 -1.01 -23.92
N ARG A 228 3.82 -1.91 -24.34
CA ARG A 228 3.09 -1.82 -25.62
C ARG A 228 1.73 -1.14 -25.47
N GLY A 229 1.28 -0.96 -24.22
CA GLY A 229 0.01 -0.31 -23.90
C GLY A 229 0.02 1.19 -24.25
N ARG A 230 -1.16 1.76 -24.33
CA ARG A 230 -1.35 3.21 -24.51
C ARG A 230 -0.94 3.93 -23.25
N VAL A 231 -0.01 4.88 -23.37
CA VAL A 231 0.49 5.62 -22.21
C VAL A 231 -0.41 6.83 -21.95
N ILE A 232 -0.86 6.92 -20.71
CA ILE A 232 -1.53 8.08 -20.11
C ILE A 232 -0.57 8.62 -19.05
N GLU A 233 -0.06 9.81 -19.26
CA GLU A 233 0.87 10.45 -18.34
C GLU A 233 0.12 11.21 -17.26
N PHE A 234 0.69 11.33 -16.06
CA PHE A 234 0.25 12.31 -15.09
C PHE A 234 1.44 12.98 -14.42
N GLY A 235 1.30 14.26 -14.11
CA GLY A 235 2.35 15.04 -13.45
C GLY A 235 1.85 16.39 -12.97
N LEU A 236 2.35 16.83 -11.82
CA LEU A 236 2.08 18.15 -11.20
C LEU A 236 3.00 19.22 -11.78
N HIS A 237 4.25 18.85 -12.08
CA HIS A 237 5.34 19.78 -12.37
C HIS A 237 5.83 19.69 -13.81
N HIS A 238 5.53 18.61 -14.50
CA HIS A 238 5.93 18.41 -15.89
C HIS A 238 4.72 18.47 -16.83
N PRO A 239 4.88 19.09 -17.99
CA PRO A 239 3.82 19.13 -19.01
C PRO A 239 3.52 17.71 -19.51
N VAL A 240 2.25 17.46 -19.77
CA VAL A 240 1.72 16.18 -20.24
C VAL A 240 1.03 16.39 -21.57
N GLY A 241 1.42 15.62 -22.57
CA GLY A 241 0.83 15.69 -23.91
C GLY A 241 -0.48 14.92 -24.03
N ASN A 242 -0.57 13.77 -23.37
CA ASN A 242 -1.75 12.91 -23.28
C ASN A 242 -1.87 12.38 -21.85
N GLY A 243 -2.86 12.86 -21.11
CA GLY A 243 -3.05 12.44 -19.72
C GLY A 243 -3.52 13.54 -18.80
N VAL A 244 -3.07 13.52 -17.53
CA VAL A 244 -3.58 14.35 -16.45
C VAL A 244 -2.51 15.29 -15.90
N THR A 245 -2.75 16.60 -15.92
CA THR A 245 -1.83 17.63 -15.42
C THR A 245 -2.58 18.66 -14.58
N THR A 246 -1.87 19.66 -14.08
CA THR A 246 -2.48 20.82 -13.40
C THR A 246 -2.19 22.09 -14.17
N SER A 247 -3.18 22.99 -14.29
CA SER A 247 -3.03 24.35 -14.81
C SER A 247 -4.03 25.29 -14.14
N ASP A 248 -3.57 26.48 -13.75
CA ASP A 248 -4.40 27.56 -13.18
C ASP A 248 -5.33 27.11 -12.04
N GLY A 249 -4.83 26.22 -11.18
CA GLY A 249 -5.60 25.69 -10.04
C GLY A 249 -6.65 24.63 -10.42
N TRP A 250 -6.54 24.06 -11.63
CA TRP A 250 -7.39 22.97 -12.10
C TRP A 250 -6.58 21.69 -12.35
N ILE A 251 -7.17 20.55 -12.08
CA ILE A 251 -6.78 19.30 -12.69
C ILE A 251 -7.35 19.29 -14.09
N MET A 252 -6.45 19.12 -15.05
CA MET A 252 -6.74 19.09 -16.49
C MET A 252 -6.52 17.67 -17.02
N MET A 253 -7.34 17.26 -17.96
CA MET A 253 -7.11 16.05 -18.74
C MET A 253 -6.93 16.44 -20.21
N ALA A 254 -5.83 16.02 -20.81
CA ALA A 254 -5.55 16.21 -22.22
C ALA A 254 -5.74 14.90 -22.98
N ASP A 255 -6.55 14.94 -24.03
CA ASP A 255 -6.73 13.87 -24.99
C ASP A 255 -6.40 14.42 -26.37
N ALA A 256 -5.45 13.80 -27.08
CA ALA A 256 -4.94 14.26 -28.36
C ALA A 256 -4.58 15.77 -28.39
N GLY A 257 -4.02 16.26 -27.28
CA GLY A 257 -3.59 17.66 -27.14
C GLY A 257 -4.71 18.67 -26.86
N GLN A 258 -5.94 18.20 -26.60
CA GLN A 258 -7.06 19.07 -26.21
C GLN A 258 -7.32 18.99 -24.70
N PRO A 259 -6.89 19.99 -23.90
CA PRO A 259 -7.07 19.98 -22.46
C PRO A 259 -8.53 20.28 -22.08
N ARG A 260 -9.07 19.47 -21.15
CA ARG A 260 -10.38 19.67 -20.53
C ARG A 260 -10.21 19.82 -19.02
N ARG A 261 -10.97 20.72 -18.42
CA ARG A 261 -11.03 20.87 -16.95
C ARG A 261 -11.79 19.70 -16.36
N VAL A 262 -11.23 19.08 -15.30
CA VAL A 262 -11.88 18.01 -14.54
C VAL A 262 -12.42 18.55 -13.23
N MET A 263 -11.54 19.08 -12.34
CA MET A 263 -11.94 19.65 -11.07
C MET A 263 -10.91 20.68 -10.59
N ARG A 264 -11.28 21.54 -9.64
CA ARG A 264 -10.31 22.42 -8.97
C ARG A 264 -9.39 21.62 -8.07
N THR A 265 -8.11 21.98 -8.03
CA THR A 265 -7.14 21.34 -7.11
C THR A 265 -7.52 21.61 -5.65
N ALA A 266 -8.12 22.75 -5.35
CA ALA A 266 -8.61 23.11 -4.02
C ALA A 266 -9.80 22.26 -3.53
N ASP A 267 -10.52 21.58 -4.43
CA ASP A 267 -11.64 20.71 -4.11
C ASP A 267 -11.18 19.28 -3.73
N VAL A 268 -9.88 18.97 -3.82
CA VAL A 268 -9.31 17.69 -3.38
C VAL A 268 -9.36 17.63 -1.86
N PRO A 269 -10.10 16.68 -1.27
CA PRO A 269 -10.31 16.66 0.19
C PRO A 269 -9.11 16.13 0.99
N LEU A 270 -8.08 15.64 0.30
CA LEU A 270 -6.89 15.06 0.90
C LEU A 270 -5.76 16.08 0.94
N PRO A 271 -5.08 16.30 2.09
CA PRO A 271 -3.99 17.26 2.17
C PRO A 271 -2.72 16.76 1.45
N GLY A 272 -1.96 17.71 0.90
CA GLY A 272 -0.63 17.51 0.34
C GLY A 272 -0.59 17.18 -1.16
N GLU A 273 0.49 17.64 -1.81
CA GLU A 273 0.72 17.45 -3.24
C GLU A 273 0.78 15.98 -3.66
N HIS A 274 1.32 15.11 -2.80
CA HIS A 274 1.34 13.68 -3.05
C HIS A 274 -0.07 13.07 -3.17
N ASN A 275 -1.06 13.61 -2.44
CA ASN A 275 -2.45 13.18 -2.57
C ASN A 275 -3.10 13.77 -3.83
N LEU A 276 -2.73 14.99 -4.22
CA LEU A 276 -3.14 15.54 -5.51
C LEU A 276 -2.63 14.66 -6.66
N SER A 277 -1.37 14.23 -6.60
CA SER A 277 -0.78 13.27 -7.55
C SER A 277 -1.54 11.93 -7.55
N ASN A 278 -1.91 11.39 -6.37
CA ASN A 278 -2.73 10.17 -6.28
C ASN A 278 -4.11 10.34 -6.94
N VAL A 279 -4.75 11.50 -6.78
CA VAL A 279 -6.03 11.84 -7.43
C VAL A 279 -5.86 11.89 -8.94
N MET A 280 -4.80 12.50 -9.43
CA MET A 280 -4.51 12.57 -10.87
C MET A 280 -4.27 11.19 -11.48
N ALA A 281 -3.54 10.32 -10.79
CA ALA A 281 -3.35 8.93 -11.20
C ALA A 281 -4.69 8.16 -11.28
N ALA A 282 -5.58 8.35 -10.30
CA ALA A 282 -6.89 7.71 -10.30
C ALA A 282 -7.81 8.26 -11.40
N ILE A 283 -7.73 9.57 -11.71
CA ILE A 283 -8.41 10.18 -12.86
C ILE A 283 -7.88 9.60 -14.18
N GLY A 284 -6.57 9.43 -14.32
CA GLY A 284 -5.95 8.76 -15.48
C GLY A 284 -6.45 7.32 -15.66
N ALA A 285 -6.57 6.56 -14.56
CA ALA A 285 -7.13 5.22 -14.58
C ALA A 285 -8.64 5.22 -14.93
N GLY A 286 -9.42 6.17 -14.41
CA GLY A 286 -10.82 6.36 -14.75
C GLY A 286 -11.03 6.68 -16.22
N TYR A 287 -10.18 7.57 -16.77
CA TYR A 287 -10.18 7.89 -18.18
C TYR A 287 -9.88 6.66 -19.05
N ALA A 288 -8.86 5.87 -18.68
CA ALA A 288 -8.54 4.61 -19.34
C ALA A 288 -9.71 3.61 -19.36
N ALA A 289 -10.55 3.65 -18.31
CA ALA A 289 -11.75 2.81 -18.18
C ALA A 289 -12.99 3.41 -18.88
N GLY A 290 -12.89 4.60 -19.47
CA GLY A 290 -13.99 5.29 -20.16
C GLY A 290 -14.97 6.01 -19.24
N VAL A 291 -14.56 6.37 -18.03
CA VAL A 291 -15.40 7.13 -17.09
C VAL A 291 -15.41 8.62 -17.45
N ASP A 292 -16.60 9.22 -17.43
CA ASP A 292 -16.76 10.65 -17.73
C ASP A 292 -16.05 11.55 -16.70
N ALA A 293 -15.50 12.67 -17.16
CA ALA A 293 -14.75 13.62 -16.33
C ALA A 293 -15.55 14.13 -15.12
N GLU A 294 -16.85 14.40 -15.30
CA GLU A 294 -17.73 14.88 -14.23
C GLU A 294 -17.90 13.83 -13.10
N ARG A 295 -18.10 12.57 -13.48
CA ARG A 295 -18.22 11.44 -12.53
C ARG A 295 -16.91 11.18 -11.80
N MET A 296 -15.76 11.29 -12.51
CA MET A 296 -14.43 11.20 -11.88
C MET A 296 -14.24 12.32 -10.86
N ALA A 297 -14.59 13.56 -11.20
CA ALA A 297 -14.51 14.71 -10.33
C ALA A 297 -15.40 14.57 -9.08
N GLU A 298 -16.63 14.09 -9.25
CA GLU A 298 -17.54 13.86 -8.14
C GLU A 298 -17.02 12.80 -7.18
N ALA A 299 -16.52 11.67 -7.68
CA ALA A 299 -15.90 10.64 -6.87
C ALA A 299 -14.69 11.17 -6.09
N ALA A 300 -13.84 11.96 -6.75
CA ALA A 300 -12.66 12.56 -6.11
C ALA A 300 -13.03 13.55 -5.00
N ARG A 301 -14.05 14.42 -5.21
CA ARG A 301 -14.53 15.37 -4.18
C ARG A 301 -15.14 14.68 -2.96
N ARG A 302 -15.83 13.56 -3.16
CA ARG A 302 -16.48 12.80 -2.08
C ARG A 302 -15.58 11.80 -1.39
N PHE A 303 -14.37 11.62 -1.91
CA PHE A 303 -13.45 10.61 -1.40
C PHE A 303 -13.04 10.93 0.04
N LYS A 304 -13.20 9.96 0.91
CA LYS A 304 -12.73 10.04 2.30
C LYS A 304 -11.35 9.43 2.41
N ALA A 305 -10.50 10.05 3.24
CA ALA A 305 -9.18 9.51 3.54
C ALA A 305 -9.27 8.02 3.93
N VAL A 306 -8.32 7.23 3.44
CA VAL A 306 -8.20 5.85 3.85
C VAL A 306 -7.82 5.82 5.32
N GLU A 307 -8.46 4.94 6.07
CA GLU A 307 -8.21 4.78 7.49
C GLU A 307 -6.70 4.63 7.77
N HIS A 308 -6.22 5.33 8.80
CA HIS A 308 -4.80 5.38 9.22
C HIS A 308 -3.83 6.04 8.23
N ARG A 309 -4.32 6.78 7.22
CA ARG A 309 -3.45 7.52 6.28
C ARG A 309 -3.91 8.97 6.15
N LEU A 310 -3.21 9.88 6.86
CA LEU A 310 -3.59 11.28 7.02
C LEU A 310 -5.10 11.44 7.28
N GLU A 311 -5.66 10.50 8.03
CA GLU A 311 -7.09 10.41 8.33
C GLU A 311 -7.47 11.51 9.31
N PRO A 312 -8.42 12.41 8.98
CA PRO A 312 -8.91 13.41 9.92
C PRO A 312 -9.60 12.73 11.11
N VAL A 313 -9.20 13.08 12.33
CA VAL A 313 -9.82 12.58 13.57
C VAL A 313 -10.85 13.56 14.10
N GLY A 314 -10.56 14.86 14.00
CA GLY A 314 -11.40 15.96 14.45
C GLY A 314 -10.60 17.24 14.70
N THR A 315 -11.33 18.27 15.17
CA THR A 315 -10.72 19.51 15.67
C THR A 315 -11.00 19.61 17.16
N PHE A 316 -9.95 19.68 17.97
CA PHE A 316 -10.04 19.76 19.42
C PHE A 316 -9.14 20.88 19.91
N HIS A 317 -9.65 21.72 20.82
CA HIS A 317 -8.94 22.88 21.38
C HIS A 317 -8.34 23.81 20.30
N GLY A 318 -9.02 23.92 19.15
CA GLY A 318 -8.59 24.73 18.01
C GLY A 318 -7.47 24.12 17.15
N ALA A 319 -6.97 22.93 17.45
CA ALA A 319 -6.00 22.18 16.65
C ALA A 319 -6.69 21.05 15.87
N ARG A 320 -6.25 20.78 14.63
CA ARG A 320 -6.73 19.68 13.80
C ARG A 320 -5.90 18.44 14.04
N TRP A 321 -6.54 17.31 14.27
CA TRP A 321 -5.91 16.03 14.60
C TRP A 321 -5.97 15.06 13.43
N TYR A 322 -4.84 14.44 13.11
CA TYR A 322 -4.72 13.49 12.00
C TYR A 322 -4.07 12.18 12.45
N ASN A 323 -4.63 11.07 11.97
CA ASN A 323 -4.12 9.73 12.16
C ASN A 323 -3.41 9.26 10.90
N ASP A 324 -2.09 9.10 10.98
CA ASP A 324 -1.24 8.54 9.92
C ASP A 324 -0.45 7.34 10.45
N SER A 325 -1.13 6.51 11.26
CA SER A 325 -0.51 5.33 11.90
C SER A 325 0.14 4.37 10.91
N LYS A 326 -0.28 4.37 9.65
CA LYS A 326 0.30 3.56 8.56
C LYS A 326 1.69 4.04 8.12
N ALA A 327 2.15 5.21 8.55
CA ALA A 327 3.51 5.69 8.34
C ALA A 327 4.51 4.91 9.22
N THR A 328 4.88 3.70 8.79
CA THR A 328 5.79 2.79 9.50
C THR A 328 7.23 2.89 9.04
N ASN A 329 7.55 3.90 8.24
CA ASN A 329 8.90 4.26 7.78
C ASN A 329 9.07 5.78 7.67
N PRO A 330 10.32 6.30 7.69
CA PRO A 330 10.60 7.73 7.63
C PRO A 330 10.07 8.43 6.37
N ASP A 331 10.15 7.81 5.20
CA ASP A 331 9.70 8.43 3.94
C ASP A 331 8.20 8.76 3.97
N SER A 332 7.38 7.88 4.54
CA SER A 332 5.95 8.16 4.74
C SER A 332 5.74 9.35 5.68
N THR A 333 6.52 9.42 6.76
CA THR A 333 6.43 10.55 7.71
C THR A 333 6.91 11.85 7.07
N TYR A 334 7.96 11.83 6.24
CA TYR A 334 8.38 13.04 5.49
C TYR A 334 7.25 13.59 4.63
N LYS A 335 6.55 12.72 3.92
CA LYS A 335 5.39 13.09 3.08
C LYS A 335 4.23 13.63 3.91
N ALA A 336 3.98 13.02 5.07
CA ALA A 336 2.96 13.49 5.99
C ALA A 336 3.29 14.88 6.55
N LEU A 337 4.53 15.13 6.94
CA LEU A 337 5.00 16.45 7.38
C LEU A 337 4.90 17.51 6.27
N ALA A 338 5.18 17.15 5.03
CA ALA A 338 5.08 18.03 3.88
C ALA A 338 3.64 18.36 3.47
N ALA A 339 2.66 17.57 3.93
CA ALA A 339 1.25 17.75 3.58
C ALA A 339 0.59 18.99 4.22
N PHE A 340 1.20 19.58 5.23
CA PHE A 340 0.65 20.69 6.00
C PHE A 340 1.56 21.91 5.93
N ARG A 341 0.98 23.09 5.88
CA ARG A 341 1.71 24.38 5.97
C ARG A 341 1.69 24.95 7.38
N GLU A 342 0.73 24.54 8.16
CA GLU A 342 0.50 24.96 9.53
C GLU A 342 1.59 24.45 10.48
N PRO A 343 1.72 25.02 11.69
CA PRO A 343 2.55 24.47 12.74
C PRO A 343 2.14 23.04 13.07
N ILE A 344 3.09 22.12 13.18
CA ILE A 344 2.82 20.71 13.44
C ILE A 344 3.35 20.33 14.83
N ILE A 345 2.49 19.66 15.61
CA ILE A 345 2.89 18.85 16.75
C ILE A 345 2.89 17.39 16.29
N LEU A 346 4.06 16.77 16.28
CA LEU A 346 4.22 15.39 15.82
C LEU A 346 4.19 14.41 16.99
N ILE A 347 3.46 13.31 16.84
CA ILE A 347 3.57 12.14 17.72
C ILE A 347 4.29 11.05 16.90
N ALA A 348 5.49 10.61 17.38
CA ALA A 348 6.33 9.66 16.65
C ALA A 348 7.00 8.63 17.58
N GLY A 349 7.45 7.53 16.97
CA GLY A 349 8.12 6.44 17.68
C GLY A 349 7.48 5.08 17.49
N GLY A 350 8.13 4.06 18.03
CA GLY A 350 7.79 2.66 17.83
C GLY A 350 9.05 1.81 17.75
N ARG A 351 8.99 0.62 17.12
CA ARG A 351 10.13 -0.29 16.95
C ARG A 351 10.90 0.03 15.68
N ASN A 352 12.21 0.29 15.83
CA ASN A 352 13.14 0.51 14.72
C ASN A 352 13.52 -0.82 14.03
N LYS A 353 13.60 -0.79 12.70
CA LYS A 353 14.10 -1.90 11.85
C LYS A 353 15.53 -1.66 11.35
N GLY A 354 16.38 -1.00 12.13
CA GLY A 354 17.75 -0.69 11.73
C GLY A 354 17.91 0.58 10.90
N ILE A 355 16.95 1.51 10.98
CA ILE A 355 16.96 2.78 10.25
C ILE A 355 17.89 3.76 11.01
N ASP A 356 18.71 4.50 10.24
CA ASP A 356 19.44 5.65 10.78
C ASP A 356 18.49 6.78 11.15
N LEU A 357 18.53 7.20 12.40
CA LEU A 357 17.63 8.23 12.94
C LEU A 357 18.08 9.66 12.63
N GLU A 358 19.31 9.87 12.24
CA GLU A 358 19.88 11.21 12.07
C GLU A 358 19.16 12.04 10.98
N PRO A 359 18.91 11.50 9.76
CA PRO A 359 18.13 12.23 8.74
C PRO A 359 16.72 12.55 9.19
N LEU A 360 16.07 11.62 9.90
CA LEU A 360 14.73 11.79 10.43
C LEU A 360 14.69 12.89 11.49
N ALA A 361 15.61 12.86 12.44
CA ALA A 361 15.71 13.85 13.51
C ALA A 361 15.92 15.27 12.97
N ARG A 362 16.80 15.46 12.00
CA ARG A 362 17.02 16.76 11.34
C ARG A 362 15.79 17.25 10.60
N THR A 363 15.05 16.37 9.96
CA THR A 363 13.83 16.74 9.24
C THR A 363 12.73 17.14 10.21
N ILE A 364 12.53 16.37 11.28
CA ILE A 364 11.59 16.69 12.35
C ILE A 364 11.93 18.06 12.96
N ALA A 365 13.18 18.27 13.38
CA ALA A 365 13.60 19.52 14.02
C ALA A 365 13.35 20.77 13.15
N ARG A 366 13.47 20.65 11.84
CA ARG A 366 13.22 21.77 10.89
C ARG A 366 11.74 22.00 10.60
N ARG A 367 10.91 20.95 10.70
CA ARG A 367 9.54 20.99 10.15
C ARG A 367 8.45 21.11 11.20
N VAL A 368 8.68 20.63 12.43
CA VAL A 368 7.66 20.63 13.48
C VAL A 368 7.92 21.69 14.54
N THR A 369 6.89 22.13 15.22
CA THR A 369 6.98 23.08 16.33
C THR A 369 6.99 22.42 17.70
N GLY A 370 6.70 21.10 17.73
CA GLY A 370 6.79 20.27 18.93
C GLY A 370 6.73 18.80 18.57
N LEU A 371 7.36 17.99 19.39
CA LEU A 371 7.45 16.53 19.23
C LEU A 371 7.05 15.83 20.52
N VAL A 372 6.21 14.80 20.40
CA VAL A 372 5.97 13.84 21.46
C VAL A 372 6.44 12.47 20.98
N THR A 373 7.37 11.87 21.72
CA THR A 373 7.90 10.55 21.37
C THR A 373 7.35 9.47 22.26
N MET A 374 7.20 8.25 21.72
CA MET A 374 6.76 7.05 22.47
C MET A 374 7.41 5.77 21.94
N GLY A 375 7.28 4.67 22.70
CA GLY A 375 7.78 3.36 22.28
C GLY A 375 9.29 3.18 22.41
N GLU A 376 9.80 2.08 21.85
CA GLU A 376 11.21 1.66 21.97
C GLU A 376 12.20 2.74 21.51
N THR A 377 11.93 3.41 20.39
CA THR A 377 12.81 4.45 19.83
C THR A 377 12.61 5.82 20.48
N GLY A 378 11.63 5.96 21.36
CA GLY A 378 11.17 7.26 21.85
C GLY A 378 12.30 8.09 22.50
N GLU A 379 13.14 7.48 23.35
CA GLU A 379 14.24 8.16 24.04
C GLU A 379 15.33 8.64 23.07
N GLU A 380 15.77 7.74 22.19
CA GLU A 380 16.85 8.06 21.25
C GLU A 380 16.40 9.11 20.23
N LEU A 381 15.16 9.00 19.71
CA LEU A 381 14.62 9.98 18.79
C LEU A 381 14.48 11.35 19.45
N ALA A 382 13.98 11.40 20.69
CA ALA A 382 13.87 12.65 21.45
C ALA A 382 15.22 13.34 21.63
N ARG A 383 16.26 12.58 22.03
CA ARG A 383 17.62 13.10 22.19
C ARG A 383 18.15 13.69 20.86
N ARG A 384 18.09 12.90 19.77
CA ARG A 384 18.61 13.34 18.46
C ARG A 384 17.88 14.56 17.90
N VAL A 385 16.56 14.66 18.14
CA VAL A 385 15.77 15.81 17.68
C VAL A 385 16.12 17.08 18.49
N ARG A 386 16.39 16.93 19.81
CA ARG A 386 16.92 18.06 20.61
C ARG A 386 18.32 18.48 20.14
N ASP A 387 19.20 17.53 19.91
CA ASP A 387 20.55 17.79 19.36
C ASP A 387 20.48 18.49 17.98
N ALA A 388 19.41 18.25 17.20
CA ALA A 388 19.14 18.91 15.93
C ALA A 388 18.44 20.29 16.09
N GLY A 389 18.17 20.76 17.30
CA GLY A 389 17.73 22.12 17.60
C GLY A 389 16.23 22.32 17.89
N LEU A 390 15.47 21.27 18.18
CA LEU A 390 14.07 21.39 18.63
C LEU A 390 13.99 21.25 20.15
N ASP A 391 13.66 22.34 20.87
CA ASP A 391 13.56 22.34 22.34
C ASP A 391 12.26 21.70 22.87
N ARG A 392 11.15 21.87 22.13
CA ARG A 392 9.81 21.39 22.54
C ARG A 392 9.62 19.92 22.24
N VAL A 393 10.31 19.07 23.01
CA VAL A 393 10.32 17.61 22.86
C VAL A 393 9.92 16.96 24.18
N GLU A 394 8.79 16.27 24.17
CA GLU A 394 8.24 15.51 25.28
C GLU A 394 8.37 14.00 25.02
N ARG A 395 8.53 13.22 26.08
CA ARG A 395 8.41 11.77 26.01
C ARG A 395 7.15 11.31 26.69
N ALA A 396 6.40 10.43 26.03
CA ALA A 396 5.20 9.84 26.57
C ALA A 396 5.42 8.39 27.04
N ALA A 397 4.78 8.02 28.13
CA ALA A 397 4.79 6.66 28.66
C ALA A 397 3.85 5.73 27.88
N ASP A 398 2.73 6.27 27.43
CA ASP A 398 1.69 5.55 26.68
C ASP A 398 0.97 6.48 25.71
N LEU A 399 -0.01 5.95 25.00
CA LEU A 399 -0.76 6.71 23.98
C LEU A 399 -1.64 7.81 24.60
N GLY A 400 -2.21 7.60 25.79
CA GLY A 400 -3.00 8.59 26.50
C GLY A 400 -2.14 9.78 26.93
N ASP A 401 -0.96 9.49 27.49
CA ASP A 401 0.02 10.50 27.83
C ASP A 401 0.52 11.26 26.61
N ALA A 402 0.71 10.56 25.47
CA ALA A 402 1.10 11.21 24.21
C ALA A 402 0.03 12.19 23.70
N VAL A 403 -1.24 11.82 23.79
CA VAL A 403 -2.35 12.69 23.38
C VAL A 403 -2.44 13.93 24.29
N ARG A 404 -2.36 13.77 25.60
CA ARG A 404 -2.41 14.90 26.55
C ARG A 404 -1.22 15.87 26.35
N LYS A 405 -0.01 15.35 26.19
CA LYS A 405 1.20 16.16 25.93
C LYS A 405 1.12 16.88 24.60
N ALA A 406 0.67 16.18 23.54
CA ALA A 406 0.50 16.81 22.24
C ALA A 406 -0.56 17.94 22.28
N ALA A 407 -1.66 17.74 23.01
CA ALA A 407 -2.68 18.78 23.19
C ALA A 407 -2.12 20.00 23.95
N ALA A 408 -1.32 19.78 24.99
CA ALA A 408 -0.66 20.86 25.74
C ALA A 408 0.35 21.65 24.90
N LEU A 409 1.00 21.02 23.95
CA LEU A 409 1.93 21.65 23.00
C LEU A 409 1.23 22.38 21.85
N ALA A 410 0.00 22.01 21.50
CA ALA A 410 -0.69 22.44 20.28
C ALA A 410 -1.37 23.81 20.43
N PRO A 411 -0.89 24.89 19.79
CA PRO A 411 -1.62 26.14 19.74
C PRO A 411 -2.84 26.04 18.82
N PRO A 412 -3.87 26.88 18.99
CA PRO A 412 -4.96 26.99 18.03
C PRO A 412 -4.45 27.24 16.60
N GLY A 413 -5.07 26.60 15.62
CA GLY A 413 -4.68 26.68 14.21
C GLY A 413 -3.55 25.72 13.82
N SER A 414 -2.99 24.94 14.76
CA SER A 414 -1.99 23.92 14.48
C SER A 414 -2.58 22.59 14.02
N VAL A 415 -1.70 21.69 13.59
CA VAL A 415 -1.99 20.28 13.28
C VAL A 415 -1.31 19.39 14.32
N VAL A 416 -2.06 18.49 14.94
CA VAL A 416 -1.49 17.36 15.69
C VAL A 416 -1.53 16.12 14.81
N LEU A 417 -0.36 15.54 14.57
CA LEU A 417 -0.16 14.47 13.61
C LEU A 417 0.44 13.24 14.29
N LEU A 418 -0.31 12.13 14.33
CA LEU A 418 0.29 10.82 14.59
C LEU A 418 0.89 10.31 13.28
N SER A 419 2.21 10.42 13.09
CA SER A 419 2.95 9.84 11.96
C SER A 419 4.24 9.24 12.48
N PRO A 420 4.17 7.97 12.90
CA PRO A 420 5.15 7.36 13.81
C PRO A 420 6.55 7.18 13.26
N ALA A 421 6.74 7.02 11.95
CA ALA A 421 7.97 6.66 11.25
C ALA A 421 8.49 5.23 11.52
N PHE A 422 7.90 4.51 12.47
CA PHE A 422 8.33 3.21 12.96
C PHE A 422 7.18 2.22 13.03
N THR A 423 7.51 0.92 13.12
CA THR A 423 6.50 -0.12 13.34
C THR A 423 5.89 -0.02 14.73
N SER A 424 4.74 -0.66 14.92
CA SER A 424 3.93 -0.56 16.14
C SER A 424 4.08 -1.73 17.11
N TYR A 425 4.84 -2.76 16.73
CA TYR A 425 4.89 -4.07 17.42
C TYR A 425 5.53 -4.06 18.82
N ASP A 426 6.01 -2.92 19.28
CA ASP A 426 6.49 -2.69 20.64
C ASP A 426 5.38 -2.38 21.64
N MET A 427 4.29 -1.74 21.17
CA MET A 427 3.20 -1.29 22.05
C MET A 427 1.80 -1.74 21.56
N PHE A 428 1.68 -2.21 20.32
CA PHE A 428 0.40 -2.52 19.67
C PHE A 428 0.52 -3.82 18.85
N SER A 429 -0.60 -4.47 18.57
CA SER A 429 -0.63 -5.68 17.72
C SER A 429 -0.22 -5.39 16.26
N ASP A 430 -0.60 -4.22 15.75
CA ASP A 430 -0.30 -3.75 14.41
C ASP A 430 -0.52 -2.22 14.30
N TYR A 431 -0.27 -1.65 13.13
CA TYR A 431 -0.49 -0.22 12.89
C TYR A 431 -1.98 0.15 12.90
N GLU A 432 -2.87 -0.76 12.59
CA GLU A 432 -4.33 -0.56 12.60
C GLU A 432 -4.82 -0.43 14.04
N ASP A 433 -4.37 -1.29 14.93
CA ASP A 433 -4.66 -1.21 16.36
C ASP A 433 -4.15 0.12 16.95
N ARG A 434 -2.89 0.51 16.65
CA ARG A 434 -2.35 1.82 17.05
C ARG A 434 -3.24 2.97 16.58
N GLY A 435 -3.66 2.95 15.33
CA GLY A 435 -4.48 4.00 14.75
C GLY A 435 -5.91 4.04 15.30
N ARG A 436 -6.55 2.89 15.54
CA ARG A 436 -7.87 2.81 16.17
C ARG A 436 -7.84 3.34 17.60
N ARG A 437 -6.85 2.90 18.39
CA ARG A 437 -6.66 3.38 19.78
C ARG A 437 -6.36 4.87 19.81
N PHE A 438 -5.53 5.38 18.90
CA PHE A 438 -5.29 6.83 18.82
C PHE A 438 -6.58 7.62 18.62
N LYS A 439 -7.41 7.26 17.65
CA LYS A 439 -8.69 7.94 17.42
C LYS A 439 -9.62 7.88 18.64
N ALA A 440 -9.68 6.72 19.29
CA ALA A 440 -10.49 6.54 20.49
C ALA A 440 -9.97 7.39 21.65
N THR A 441 -8.65 7.40 21.87
CA THR A 441 -8.00 8.17 22.93
C THR A 441 -8.17 9.68 22.73
N VAL A 442 -7.97 10.19 21.50
CA VAL A 442 -8.19 11.61 21.19
C VAL A 442 -9.61 12.04 21.52
N ARG A 443 -10.61 11.24 21.15
CA ARG A 443 -12.01 11.54 21.47
C ARG A 443 -12.34 11.46 22.95
N ALA A 444 -11.75 10.50 23.67
CA ALA A 444 -11.97 10.34 25.10
C ALA A 444 -11.30 11.45 25.93
N GLU A 445 -10.07 11.82 25.59
CA GLU A 445 -9.30 12.81 26.37
C GLU A 445 -9.69 14.26 26.05
N LEU A 446 -10.13 14.55 24.79
CA LEU A 446 -10.32 15.92 24.31
C LEU A 446 -11.75 16.23 23.84
N GLY A 447 -12.61 15.24 23.77
CA GLY A 447 -13.99 15.39 23.26
C GLY A 447 -15.01 15.82 24.33
N GLN A 448 -14.55 16.32 25.49
CA GLN A 448 -15.42 16.83 26.57
C GLN A 448 -15.75 18.30 26.40
#